data_2da65a1332980d146ea95b9ea4b3aa6c
#
_entry.id   2da65a1332980d146ea95b9ea4b3aa6c
#
_cell.length_a   1.000
_cell.length_b   1.000
_cell.length_c   1.000
_cell.angle_alpha   90.00
_cell.angle_beta   90.00
_cell.angle_gamma   90.00
#
_symmetry.space_group_name_H-M   'P 1'
#
loop_
_entity.id
_entity.type
_entity.pdbx_description
1 polymer ?
#
loop_
_entity_poly.entity_id
_entity_poly.type
_entity_poly.pdbx_seq_one_letter_code
_entity_poly.pdbx_strand_id
1 'polypeptide(L)'
;MTEQNRPGTFEQAVLPHLDAAYNLARWLTRNEQDAQDVVQESCLRAFRFFAGFRGGSARAWLMQIVRTTCYTWLHANRPLQKAAEFDENLLPDSRTPGPEEVVLQNDNGAVLRKALEMLPPNLREVLILRELEEMSYREIAEITGMPAGTVMSSLSRARGRLRQVLTGLTNLDTMSHPQRIGTVST
;
A
#
# COMPACT_ATOMS: atom_id res chain seq x y z
N MET A 1 -1.43 37.05 18.24
CA MET A 1 -0.35 36.30 18.92
C MET A 1 -0.87 34.86 19.08
N THR A 2 -0.56 34.03 18.13
CA THR A 2 -1.13 32.67 18.00
C THR A 2 -0.08 31.63 18.39
N GLU A 3 -0.10 31.27 19.67
CA GLU A 3 0.77 30.22 20.26
C GLU A 3 0.24 28.79 20.04
N GLN A 4 -0.74 28.61 19.16
CA GLN A 4 -1.52 27.37 19.05
C GLN A 4 -1.02 26.37 17.99
N ASN A 5 0.18 26.49 17.45
CA ASN A 5 0.65 25.52 16.46
C ASN A 5 2.12 25.10 16.65
N ARG A 6 2.58 24.94 17.91
CA ARG A 6 3.79 24.16 18.13
C ARG A 6 3.40 22.69 18.00
N PRO A 7 4.03 21.94 17.08
CA PRO A 7 3.91 20.49 17.09
C PRO A 7 4.31 20.00 18.49
N GLY A 8 3.51 19.09 19.06
CA GLY A 8 3.86 18.42 20.31
C GLY A 8 5.22 17.70 20.18
N THR A 9 5.51 16.81 21.11
CA THR A 9 6.74 15.98 20.97
C THR A 9 6.68 15.16 19.70
N PHE A 10 7.85 14.70 19.21
CA PHE A 10 7.95 13.81 18.07
C PHE A 10 7.05 12.58 18.24
N GLU A 11 7.06 12.00 19.43
CA GLU A 11 6.26 10.82 19.76
C GLU A 11 4.76 11.10 19.59
N GLN A 12 4.28 12.23 20.08
CA GLN A 12 2.86 12.61 19.94
C GLN A 12 2.46 12.84 18.48
N ALA A 13 3.38 13.32 17.66
CA ALA A 13 3.13 13.62 16.25
C ALA A 13 3.23 12.38 15.35
N VAL A 14 4.08 11.40 15.68
CA VAL A 14 4.45 10.30 14.78
C VAL A 14 3.86 8.96 15.20
N LEU A 15 3.93 8.60 16.50
CA LEU A 15 3.51 7.26 16.96
C LEU A 15 2.06 6.90 16.60
N PRO A 16 1.07 7.83 16.64
CA PRO A 16 -0.31 7.49 16.28
C PRO A 16 -0.51 7.10 14.81
N HIS A 17 0.50 7.33 13.96
CA HIS A 17 0.41 7.14 12.51
C HIS A 17 1.33 6.04 11.99
N LEU A 18 1.99 5.26 12.89
CA LEU A 18 2.90 4.19 12.48
C LEU A 18 2.20 3.05 11.74
N ASP A 19 0.98 2.70 12.13
CA ASP A 19 0.21 1.67 11.45
C ASP A 19 -0.10 2.06 10.00
N ALA A 20 -0.54 3.30 9.78
CA ALA A 20 -0.76 3.84 8.44
C ALA A 20 0.53 3.88 7.61
N ALA A 21 1.65 4.25 8.24
CA ALA A 21 2.98 4.24 7.62
C ALA A 21 3.39 2.83 7.19
N TYR A 22 3.20 1.85 8.08
CA TYR A 22 3.49 0.45 7.79
C TYR A 22 2.59 -0.10 6.68
N ASN A 23 1.29 0.17 6.71
CA ASN A 23 0.36 -0.25 5.67
C ASN A 23 0.80 0.27 4.28
N LEU A 24 1.10 1.56 4.17
CA LEU A 24 1.58 2.12 2.90
C LEU A 24 2.88 1.43 2.45
N ALA A 25 3.86 1.29 3.34
CA ALA A 25 5.13 0.64 3.03
C ALA A 25 4.92 -0.81 2.60
N ARG A 26 4.10 -1.58 3.33
CA ARG A 26 3.78 -2.99 3.04
C ARG A 26 3.18 -3.18 1.65
N TRP A 27 2.24 -2.32 1.28
CA TRP A 27 1.61 -2.36 -0.04
C TRP A 27 2.56 -1.94 -1.16
N LEU A 28 3.47 -1.00 -0.92
CA LEU A 28 4.42 -0.54 -1.95
C LEU A 28 5.58 -1.52 -2.13
N THR A 29 6.17 -2.04 -1.06
CA THR A 29 7.28 -2.99 -1.12
C THR A 29 6.84 -4.41 -1.45
N ARG A 30 5.59 -4.77 -1.14
CA ARG A 30 5.02 -6.13 -1.28
C ARG A 30 5.75 -7.18 -0.44
N ASN A 31 6.55 -6.76 0.52
CA ASN A 31 7.35 -7.59 1.39
C ASN A 31 7.30 -7.04 2.81
N GLU A 32 7.09 -7.89 3.79
CA GLU A 32 6.95 -7.50 5.19
C GLU A 32 8.26 -6.97 5.77
N GLN A 33 9.36 -7.68 5.55
CA GLN A 33 10.67 -7.28 6.05
C GLN A 33 11.10 -5.94 5.46
N ASP A 34 10.94 -5.78 4.14
CA ASP A 34 11.25 -4.53 3.46
C ASP A 34 10.37 -3.36 3.93
N ALA A 35 9.11 -3.65 4.24
CA ALA A 35 8.20 -2.64 4.81
C ALA A 35 8.67 -2.17 6.19
N GLN A 36 9.08 -3.10 7.05
CA GLN A 36 9.62 -2.78 8.37
C GLN A 36 10.88 -1.93 8.25
N ASP A 37 11.81 -2.28 7.37
CA ASP A 37 13.04 -1.53 7.14
C ASP A 37 12.76 -0.12 6.61
N VAL A 38 11.82 0.00 5.67
CA VAL A 38 11.39 1.30 5.13
C VAL A 38 10.74 2.17 6.21
N VAL A 39 9.89 1.60 7.06
CA VAL A 39 9.25 2.36 8.16
C VAL A 39 10.28 2.80 9.17
N GLN A 40 11.21 1.93 9.56
CA GLN A 40 12.29 2.28 10.47
C GLN A 40 13.14 3.43 9.93
N GLU A 41 13.59 3.35 8.67
CA GLU A 41 14.34 4.42 8.01
C GLU A 41 13.52 5.71 7.92
N SER A 42 12.21 5.60 7.64
CA SER A 42 11.29 6.74 7.58
C SER A 42 11.15 7.43 8.95
N CYS A 43 11.08 6.66 10.04
CA CYS A 43 11.04 7.19 11.39
C CYS A 43 12.34 7.92 11.75
N LEU A 44 13.51 7.37 11.38
CA LEU A 44 14.79 8.05 11.57
C LEU A 44 14.87 9.36 10.79
N ARG A 45 14.39 9.40 9.56
CA ARG A 45 14.29 10.61 8.76
C ARG A 45 13.33 11.61 9.37
N ALA A 46 12.13 11.16 9.76
CA ALA A 46 11.14 11.99 10.42
C ALA A 46 11.71 12.61 11.70
N PHE A 47 12.42 11.84 12.52
CA PHE A 47 13.06 12.35 13.74
C PHE A 47 14.09 13.44 13.43
N ARG A 48 14.95 13.22 12.43
CA ARG A 48 15.97 14.20 12.01
C ARG A 48 15.37 15.51 11.50
N PHE A 49 14.24 15.43 10.81
CA PHE A 49 13.59 16.61 10.20
C PHE A 49 12.46 17.19 11.03
N PHE A 50 12.16 16.63 12.21
CA PHE A 50 11.05 17.07 13.06
C PHE A 50 11.17 18.52 13.50
N ALA A 51 12.37 19.03 13.76
CA ALA A 51 12.60 20.42 14.09
C ALA A 51 12.14 21.41 12.99
N GLY A 52 12.07 20.94 11.74
CA GLY A 52 11.54 21.70 10.60
C GLY A 52 10.05 21.52 10.35
N PHE A 53 9.38 20.62 11.08
CA PHE A 53 7.94 20.43 10.97
C PHE A 53 7.20 21.63 11.57
N ARG A 54 6.52 22.40 10.72
CA ARG A 54 5.88 23.67 11.09
C ARG A 54 4.40 23.54 11.44
N GLY A 55 3.95 22.33 11.75
CA GLY A 55 2.54 22.04 11.99
C GLY A 55 1.79 21.59 10.75
N GLY A 56 0.47 21.45 10.86
CA GLY A 56 -0.37 20.81 9.84
C GLY A 56 -0.63 19.33 10.14
N SER A 57 -0.93 18.53 9.13
CA SER A 57 -1.17 17.11 9.29
C SER A 57 0.15 16.35 9.48
N ALA A 58 0.46 15.97 10.73
CA ALA A 58 1.62 15.13 11.02
C ALA A 58 1.52 13.77 10.30
N ARG A 59 0.30 13.26 10.13
CA ARG A 59 0.02 12.04 9.36
C ARG A 59 0.46 12.22 7.90
N ALA A 60 0.01 13.27 7.22
CA ALA A 60 0.37 13.50 5.83
C ALA A 60 1.88 13.73 5.66
N TRP A 61 2.49 14.47 6.58
CA TRP A 61 3.93 14.69 6.59
C TRP A 61 4.73 13.39 6.75
N LEU A 62 4.35 12.52 7.71
CA LEU A 62 4.98 11.20 7.87
C LEU A 62 4.80 10.34 6.62
N MET A 63 3.58 10.29 6.09
CA MET A 63 3.27 9.50 4.89
C MET A 63 4.07 9.94 3.66
N GLN A 64 4.36 11.25 3.54
CA GLN A 64 5.23 11.77 2.48
C GLN A 64 6.67 11.23 2.63
N ILE A 65 7.19 11.17 3.86
CA ILE A 65 8.52 10.60 4.15
C ILE A 65 8.55 9.12 3.81
N VAL A 66 7.55 8.36 4.28
CA VAL A 66 7.42 6.91 4.01
C VAL A 66 7.35 6.64 2.51
N ARG A 67 6.50 7.39 1.79
CA ARG A 67 6.39 7.31 0.34
C ARG A 67 7.74 7.50 -0.34
N THR A 68 8.45 8.58 0.00
CA THR A 68 9.75 8.90 -0.59
C THR A 68 10.77 7.79 -0.32
N THR A 69 10.76 7.25 0.90
CA THR A 69 11.64 6.14 1.29
C THR A 69 11.30 4.86 0.52
N CYS A 70 10.00 4.52 0.37
CA CYS A 70 9.56 3.40 -0.45
C CYS A 70 10.03 3.51 -1.90
N TYR A 71 9.85 4.67 -2.53
CA TYR A 71 10.27 4.83 -3.93
C TYR A 71 11.79 4.78 -4.09
N THR A 72 12.56 5.31 -3.14
CA THR A 72 14.01 5.16 -3.11
C THR A 72 14.40 3.69 -3.03
N TRP A 73 13.75 2.94 -2.15
CA TRP A 73 13.95 1.50 -1.99
C TRP A 73 13.58 0.73 -3.27
N LEU A 74 12.41 1.01 -3.87
CA LEU A 74 11.97 0.39 -5.11
C LEU A 74 12.95 0.63 -6.26
N HIS A 75 13.51 1.84 -6.37
CA HIS A 75 14.51 2.14 -7.39
C HIS A 75 15.82 1.38 -7.18
N ALA A 76 16.27 1.28 -5.93
CA ALA A 76 17.50 0.57 -5.58
C ALA A 76 17.38 -0.95 -5.82
N ASN A 77 16.19 -1.54 -5.58
CA ASN A 77 15.96 -2.99 -5.64
C ASN A 77 15.27 -3.44 -6.93
N ARG A 78 15.01 -2.56 -7.88
CA ARG A 78 14.35 -2.87 -9.16
C ARG A 78 15.01 -4.01 -9.96
N PRO A 79 16.33 -4.17 -10.02
CA PRO A 79 16.96 -5.31 -10.68
C PRO A 79 16.64 -6.65 -10.02
N LEU A 80 16.61 -6.69 -8.69
CA LEU A 80 16.32 -7.89 -7.89
C LEU A 80 14.86 -8.32 -8.04
N GLN A 81 13.91 -7.37 -8.07
CA GLN A 81 12.50 -7.67 -8.30
C GLN A 81 12.24 -8.23 -9.70
N LYS A 82 12.90 -7.71 -10.73
CA LYS A 82 12.80 -8.27 -12.08
C LYS A 82 13.40 -9.68 -12.18
N ALA A 83 14.48 -9.96 -11.47
CA ALA A 83 15.06 -11.29 -11.42
C ALA A 83 14.12 -12.30 -10.71
N ALA A 84 13.43 -11.88 -9.65
CA ALA A 84 12.45 -12.71 -8.95
C ALA A 84 11.16 -12.92 -9.77
N GLU A 85 10.77 -11.99 -10.63
CA GLU A 85 9.62 -12.14 -11.55
C GLU A 85 9.94 -13.12 -12.72
N PHE A 86 11.23 -13.37 -13.01
CA PHE A 86 11.65 -14.35 -14.04
C PHE A 86 11.80 -15.77 -13.50
N ASP A 87 11.80 -15.97 -12.20
CA ASP A 87 11.89 -17.30 -11.59
C ASP A 87 10.47 -17.80 -11.22
N GLU A 88 9.74 -18.23 -12.26
CA GLU A 88 8.38 -18.79 -12.16
C GLU A 88 8.30 -20.08 -11.31
N ASN A 89 9.43 -20.60 -10.82
CA ASN A 89 9.51 -21.83 -10.03
C ASN A 89 9.71 -21.61 -8.53
N LEU A 90 9.87 -20.38 -8.07
CA LEU A 90 9.83 -20.06 -6.65
C LEU A 90 8.37 -19.88 -6.22
N LEU A 91 7.78 -20.98 -5.74
CA LEU A 91 6.54 -20.98 -4.98
C LEU A 91 6.66 -19.87 -3.90
N PRO A 92 5.65 -18.98 -3.76
CA PRO A 92 5.70 -18.00 -2.70
C PRO A 92 5.83 -18.73 -1.37
N ASP A 93 6.90 -18.41 -0.67
CA ASP A 93 7.19 -18.92 0.66
C ASP A 93 5.94 -18.76 1.54
N SER A 94 5.52 -19.84 2.16
CA SER A 94 4.33 -19.91 3.01
C SER A 94 4.58 -19.05 4.26
N ARG A 95 4.28 -17.75 4.13
CA ARG A 95 4.43 -16.79 5.22
C ARG A 95 3.30 -16.94 6.21
N THR A 96 3.64 -16.95 7.47
CA THR A 96 2.67 -16.88 8.56
C THR A 96 1.86 -15.59 8.40
N PRO A 97 0.52 -15.66 8.26
CA PRO A 97 -0.32 -14.47 8.08
C PRO A 97 -0.20 -13.54 9.29
N GLY A 98 0.02 -12.25 9.05
CA GLY A 98 -0.08 -11.25 10.10
C GLY A 98 -1.53 -11.10 10.59
N PRO A 99 -1.78 -10.43 11.75
CA PRO A 99 -3.12 -10.31 12.34
C PRO A 99 -4.16 -9.65 11.43
N GLU A 100 -3.76 -8.80 10.49
CA GLU A 100 -4.64 -8.23 9.46
C GLU A 100 -4.91 -9.21 8.30
N GLU A 101 -4.05 -10.21 8.09
CA GLU A 101 -4.24 -11.25 7.11
C GLU A 101 -5.37 -12.22 7.48
N VAL A 102 -5.69 -12.33 8.77
CA VAL A 102 -6.78 -13.18 9.27
C VAL A 102 -8.16 -12.71 8.78
N VAL A 103 -8.35 -11.41 8.54
CA VAL A 103 -9.61 -10.85 8.02
C VAL A 103 -9.79 -11.14 6.52
N LEU A 104 -8.71 -11.42 5.79
CA LEU A 104 -8.70 -11.68 4.35
C LEU A 104 -8.60 -13.18 3.99
N GLN A 105 -8.79 -14.08 4.96
CA GLN A 105 -8.72 -15.55 4.73
C GLN A 105 -9.94 -16.13 3.98
N ASN A 106 -10.91 -15.32 3.60
CA ASN A 106 -11.85 -15.71 2.56
C ASN A 106 -11.14 -15.63 1.19
N ASP A 107 -11.41 -16.56 0.30
CA ASP A 107 -10.87 -16.61 -1.08
C ASP A 107 -10.89 -15.25 -1.79
N ASN A 108 -11.92 -14.43 -1.52
CA ASN A 108 -12.05 -13.08 -2.04
C ASN A 108 -10.96 -12.10 -1.56
N GLY A 109 -10.46 -12.24 -0.35
CA GLY A 109 -9.40 -11.39 0.20
C GLY A 109 -8.04 -11.63 -0.45
N ALA A 110 -7.72 -12.90 -0.70
CA ALA A 110 -6.49 -13.29 -1.39
C ALA A 110 -6.51 -12.81 -2.86
N VAL A 111 -7.65 -12.93 -3.54
CA VAL A 111 -7.85 -12.42 -4.90
C VAL A 111 -7.69 -10.90 -4.96
N LEU A 112 -8.29 -10.17 -4.02
CA LEU A 112 -8.14 -8.71 -3.95
C LEU A 112 -6.69 -8.29 -3.71
N ARG A 113 -6.00 -8.94 -2.79
CA ARG A 113 -4.57 -8.68 -2.53
C ARG A 113 -3.75 -8.86 -3.80
N LYS A 114 -3.87 -10.01 -4.46
CA LYS A 114 -3.19 -10.30 -5.72
C LYS A 114 -3.51 -9.26 -6.80
N ALA A 115 -4.76 -8.85 -6.90
CA ALA A 115 -5.17 -7.81 -7.85
C ALA A 115 -4.53 -6.45 -7.56
N LEU A 116 -4.44 -6.04 -6.29
CA LEU A 116 -3.76 -4.82 -5.86
C LEU A 116 -2.25 -4.89 -6.14
N GLU A 117 -1.62 -6.03 -5.91
CA GLU A 117 -0.20 -6.25 -6.19
C GLU A 117 0.14 -6.16 -7.69
N MET A 118 -0.80 -6.49 -8.56
CA MET A 118 -0.66 -6.36 -10.01
C MET A 118 -0.81 -4.92 -10.53
N LEU A 119 -1.26 -3.97 -9.69
CA LEU A 119 -1.32 -2.58 -10.09
C LEU A 119 0.09 -1.95 -10.12
N PRO A 120 0.34 -1.02 -11.06
CA PRO A 120 1.50 -0.15 -10.99
C PRO A 120 1.60 0.56 -9.63
N PRO A 121 2.81 0.74 -9.06
CA PRO A 121 2.99 1.30 -7.72
C PRO A 121 2.27 2.65 -7.50
N ASN A 122 2.30 3.54 -8.50
CA ASN A 122 1.65 4.86 -8.44
C ASN A 122 0.12 4.79 -8.41
N LEU A 123 -0.50 3.78 -9.03
CA LEU A 123 -1.94 3.56 -8.98
C LEU A 123 -2.34 2.84 -7.70
N ARG A 124 -1.54 1.89 -7.26
CA ARG A 124 -1.72 1.20 -5.97
C ARG A 124 -1.66 2.19 -4.81
N GLU A 125 -0.65 3.06 -4.81
CA GLU A 125 -0.45 4.10 -3.79
C GLU A 125 -1.70 4.96 -3.56
N VAL A 126 -2.26 5.53 -4.61
CA VAL A 126 -3.44 6.41 -4.46
C VAL A 126 -4.67 5.66 -3.97
N LEU A 127 -4.83 4.38 -4.35
CA LEU A 127 -5.90 3.53 -3.81
C LEU A 127 -5.71 3.27 -2.32
N ILE A 128 -4.51 2.89 -1.90
CA ILE A 128 -4.22 2.61 -0.48
C ILE A 128 -4.46 3.86 0.36
N LEU A 129 -3.92 5.01 -0.05
CA LEU A 129 -4.12 6.27 0.65
C LEU A 129 -5.60 6.68 0.73
N ARG A 130 -6.39 6.39 -0.29
CA ARG A 130 -7.81 6.75 -0.32
C ARG A 130 -8.72 5.76 0.39
N GLU A 131 -8.59 4.46 0.07
CA GLU A 131 -9.56 3.44 0.46
C GLU A 131 -9.20 2.77 1.80
N LEU A 132 -7.93 2.65 2.13
CA LEU A 132 -7.49 2.04 3.40
C LEU A 132 -7.17 3.11 4.45
N GLU A 133 -6.51 4.19 4.04
CA GLU A 133 -6.10 5.25 4.96
C GLU A 133 -7.10 6.41 5.02
N GLU A 134 -8.21 6.34 4.26
CA GLU A 134 -9.33 7.30 4.24
C GLU A 134 -8.90 8.76 4.04
N MET A 135 -7.75 8.97 3.38
CA MET A 135 -7.22 10.30 3.16
C MET A 135 -8.04 11.10 2.16
N SER A 136 -8.18 12.39 2.41
CA SER A 136 -8.79 13.33 1.48
C SER A 136 -7.93 13.51 0.22
N TYR A 137 -8.54 13.94 -0.88
CA TYR A 137 -7.80 14.25 -2.12
C TYR A 137 -6.70 15.30 -1.92
N ARG A 138 -6.93 16.25 -0.98
CA ARG A 138 -5.95 17.26 -0.63
C ARG A 138 -4.73 16.64 0.07
N GLU A 139 -4.94 15.79 1.06
CA GLU A 139 -3.84 15.08 1.74
C GLU A 139 -3.08 14.18 0.78
N ILE A 140 -3.77 13.44 -0.10
CA ILE A 140 -3.13 12.63 -1.13
C ILE A 140 -2.30 13.51 -2.08
N ALA A 141 -2.81 14.69 -2.46
CA ALA A 141 -2.06 15.65 -3.28
C ALA A 141 -0.78 16.13 -2.57
N GLU A 142 -0.87 16.43 -1.27
CA GLU A 142 0.28 16.82 -0.43
C GLU A 142 1.31 15.68 -0.33
N ILE A 143 0.86 14.45 -0.08
CA ILE A 143 1.74 13.27 0.06
C ILE A 143 2.44 12.94 -1.26
N THR A 144 1.70 12.95 -2.35
CA THR A 144 2.19 12.49 -3.66
C THR A 144 2.87 13.59 -4.46
N GLY A 145 2.67 14.86 -4.10
CA GLY A 145 3.10 16.02 -4.88
C GLY A 145 2.31 16.22 -6.17
N MET A 146 1.19 15.52 -6.36
CA MET A 146 0.33 15.64 -7.53
C MET A 146 -0.74 16.73 -7.32
N PRO A 147 -1.15 17.46 -8.36
CA PRO A 147 -2.34 18.31 -8.29
C PRO A 147 -3.59 17.48 -7.95
N ALA A 148 -4.54 18.06 -7.21
CA ALA A 148 -5.77 17.37 -6.77
C ALA A 148 -6.57 16.78 -7.95
N GLY A 149 -6.62 17.45 -9.09
CA GLY A 149 -7.25 16.93 -10.32
C GLY A 149 -6.54 15.68 -10.86
N THR A 150 -5.21 15.62 -10.73
CA THR A 150 -4.42 14.43 -11.09
C THR A 150 -4.66 13.29 -10.12
N VAL A 151 -4.84 13.56 -8.82
CA VAL A 151 -5.23 12.54 -7.83
C VAL A 151 -6.57 11.91 -8.21
N MET A 152 -7.58 12.71 -8.55
CA MET A 152 -8.91 12.23 -8.97
C MET A 152 -8.82 11.34 -10.22
N SER A 153 -8.10 11.77 -11.24
CA SER A 153 -7.93 10.99 -12.47
C SER A 153 -7.11 9.71 -12.24
N SER A 154 -6.11 9.76 -11.36
CA SER A 154 -5.31 8.58 -10.97
C SER A 154 -6.14 7.56 -10.21
N LEU A 155 -7.00 7.99 -9.28
CA LEU A 155 -7.95 7.12 -8.58
C LEU A 155 -8.94 6.47 -9.54
N SER A 156 -9.48 7.22 -10.48
CA SER A 156 -10.38 6.67 -11.52
C SER A 156 -9.70 5.58 -12.34
N ARG A 157 -8.46 5.83 -12.79
CA ARG A 157 -7.65 4.84 -13.52
C ARG A 157 -7.31 3.63 -12.65
N ALA A 158 -6.95 3.85 -11.40
CA ALA A 158 -6.61 2.79 -10.47
C ALA A 158 -7.79 1.85 -10.21
N ARG A 159 -8.98 2.42 -9.95
CA ARG A 159 -10.22 1.63 -9.79
C ARG A 159 -10.60 0.87 -11.06
N GLY A 160 -10.46 1.51 -12.23
CA GLY A 160 -10.70 0.86 -13.52
C GLY A 160 -9.76 -0.32 -13.75
N ARG A 161 -8.45 -0.12 -13.47
CA ARG A 161 -7.46 -1.18 -13.63
C ARG A 161 -7.67 -2.31 -12.63
N LEU A 162 -7.97 -2.00 -11.36
CA LEU A 162 -8.29 -3.00 -10.34
C LEU A 162 -9.47 -3.88 -10.76
N ARG A 163 -10.53 -3.27 -11.28
CA ARG A 163 -11.71 -4.01 -11.77
C ARG A 163 -11.35 -4.95 -12.91
N GLN A 164 -10.54 -4.51 -13.88
CA GLN A 164 -10.09 -5.35 -14.98
C GLN A 164 -9.30 -6.56 -14.48
N VAL A 165 -8.36 -6.35 -13.55
CA VAL A 165 -7.54 -7.41 -12.97
C VAL A 165 -8.41 -8.41 -12.19
N LEU A 166 -9.33 -7.91 -11.35
CA LEU A 166 -10.26 -8.76 -10.59
C LEU A 166 -11.12 -9.63 -11.53
N THR A 167 -11.69 -9.05 -12.58
CA THR A 167 -12.48 -9.80 -13.57
C THR A 167 -11.63 -10.88 -14.23
N GLY A 168 -10.38 -10.59 -14.58
CA GLY A 168 -9.46 -11.57 -15.15
C GLY A 168 -9.15 -12.72 -14.19
N LEU A 169 -8.87 -12.43 -12.92
CA LEU A 169 -8.58 -13.46 -11.91
C LEU A 169 -9.80 -14.34 -11.62
N THR A 170 -10.98 -13.76 -11.48
CA THR A 170 -12.22 -14.50 -11.22
C THR A 170 -12.60 -15.44 -12.37
N ASN A 171 -12.38 -15.01 -13.61
CA ASN A 171 -12.63 -15.87 -14.78
C ASN A 171 -11.68 -17.07 -14.85
N LEU A 172 -10.42 -16.91 -14.45
CA LEU A 172 -9.45 -18.01 -14.39
C LEU A 172 -9.81 -19.04 -13.33
N ASP A 173 -10.28 -18.59 -12.15
CA ASP A 173 -10.74 -19.48 -11.07
C ASP A 173 -11.96 -20.31 -11.49
N THR A 174 -12.92 -19.69 -12.19
CA THR A 174 -14.13 -20.36 -12.69
C THR A 174 -13.80 -21.43 -13.74
N MET A 175 -12.75 -21.22 -14.55
CA MET A 175 -12.30 -22.21 -15.55
C MET A 175 -11.48 -23.34 -14.92
N SER A 176 -10.85 -23.13 -13.78
CA SER A 176 -10.02 -24.12 -13.09
C SER A 176 -10.83 -25.08 -12.19
N HIS A 177 -12.09 -24.74 -11.86
CA HIS A 177 -13.02 -25.60 -11.12
C HIS A 177 -14.32 -25.78 -11.87
N PRO A 178 -14.39 -26.65 -12.92
CA PRO A 178 -15.65 -27.04 -13.49
C PRO A 178 -16.44 -27.78 -12.40
N GLN A 179 -17.58 -27.22 -12.04
CA GLN A 179 -18.52 -27.82 -11.08
C GLN A 179 -18.78 -29.28 -11.48
N ARG A 180 -18.45 -30.22 -10.60
CA ARG A 180 -18.97 -31.57 -10.69
C ARG A 180 -20.48 -31.49 -10.54
N ILE A 181 -21.18 -31.44 -11.67
CA ILE A 181 -22.62 -31.68 -11.73
C ILE A 181 -22.79 -33.13 -11.32
N GLY A 182 -23.22 -33.34 -10.07
CA GLY A 182 -23.63 -34.64 -9.59
C GLY A 182 -24.83 -35.08 -10.39
N THR A 183 -24.65 -36.06 -11.26
CA THR A 183 -25.72 -36.85 -11.81
C THR A 183 -26.33 -37.63 -10.66
N VAL A 184 -27.50 -37.17 -10.19
CA VAL A 184 -28.39 -37.99 -9.40
C VAL A 184 -29.09 -38.94 -10.39
N SER A 185 -28.66 -40.17 -10.43
CA SER A 185 -29.37 -41.26 -11.08
C SER A 185 -30.46 -41.74 -10.15
N THR A 186 -31.65 -41.86 -10.70
CA THR A 186 -32.86 -42.47 -10.21
C THR A 186 -32.67 -43.94 -9.85
#